data_1a4f42debc4d695b8e5999c5d3c473ab
#
_entry.id   1a4f42debc4d695b8e5999c5d3c473ab
#
_cell.length_a   1.000
_cell.length_b   1.000
_cell.length_c   1.000
_cell.angle_alpha   90.00
_cell.angle_beta   90.00
_cell.angle_gamma   90.00
#
_symmetry.space_group_name_H-M   'P 1'
#
loop_
_entity.id
_entity.type
_entity.pdbx_description
1 polymer ?
#
loop_
_entity_poly.entity_id
_entity_poly.type
_entity_poly.pdbx_seq_one_letter_code
_entity_poly.pdbx_strand_id
1 'polypeptide(L)'
;MAIGAVTQPAEFEAAGGRYQRLVVPVAVGFGLVGVVYRLVLLLVEVPPTNSDEATSGLVATHVAQGRRFPLFFYGQHYMGALESYLAAPLFVLFSPSTLALRLPNLLLYAAFLVLLWRLASRLYSPWLATVTVGLLALGSDRVLKNQLVAAGGYPEMNPAGVLLVLLAVNLGLGVTVGRRRLFAYAGFGLVAGLTLWDDWLVLPYVGAAGVLLLAVGWRELRGRAGLALGGGLLVGLVPIVLHNLTTVPANRSLAIYATLGGGPGASWADRLHGGILFGMPMGTGFCAPDRCEPWQLWWGVAGPVLLVVAGLLAVRALRVATGVERVRQGGRLVLVVGAALSLIAYASSSAAGNTPVESSRYLSCLLISFPALLWPLWSAAGRLRRPALGLLAGLVASMLVATGQLVVRAPEAAGVADQRRDLVVALDRLGVDRFYGEYWTCNNITFLTRERLVCAVIRDDLEAGWDRYLPYRDEVGRAGRPAYVLPAGTALSASVAGHLAGAGVPVTATTVAGYDIYLPAARVDLPLR
;
A
#
# COMPACT_ATOMS: atom_id res chain seq x y z
N MET A 1 25.83 -11.95 38.84
CA MET A 1 25.38 -10.56 38.49
C MET A 1 23.88 -10.59 38.37
N ALA A 2 23.17 -10.11 39.38
CA ALA A 2 21.71 -10.02 39.38
C ALA A 2 21.29 -8.88 38.45
N ILE A 3 20.67 -9.23 37.29
CA ILE A 3 20.02 -8.27 36.41
C ILE A 3 18.68 -7.96 37.07
N GLY A 4 18.61 -6.76 37.69
CA GLY A 4 17.39 -6.26 38.29
C GLY A 4 16.20 -6.35 37.32
N ALA A 5 15.06 -6.75 37.83
CA ALA A 5 13.80 -6.67 37.13
C ALA A 5 13.67 -5.28 36.51
N VAL A 6 13.36 -5.21 35.20
CA VAL A 6 13.05 -3.95 34.52
C VAL A 6 11.71 -3.48 35.08
N THR A 7 11.77 -2.88 36.26
CA THR A 7 10.69 -2.09 36.83
C THR A 7 10.54 -0.86 35.93
N GLN A 8 9.33 -0.58 35.49
CA GLN A 8 8.99 0.73 34.92
C GLN A 8 9.48 1.81 35.89
N PRO A 9 10.05 2.92 35.41
CA PRO A 9 10.51 3.97 36.32
C PRO A 9 9.30 4.51 37.10
N ALA A 10 9.27 4.26 38.39
CA ALA A 10 8.20 4.68 39.32
C ALA A 10 8.01 6.21 39.39
N GLU A 11 8.99 6.97 38.88
CA GLU A 11 8.92 8.44 38.80
C GLU A 11 7.97 8.97 37.73
N PHE A 12 7.60 8.14 36.70
CA PHE A 12 6.59 8.52 35.73
C PHE A 12 5.16 8.28 36.18
N GLU A 13 4.93 7.41 37.17
CA GLU A 13 3.60 7.14 37.72
C GLU A 13 3.14 8.22 38.72
N ALA A 14 4.02 8.88 39.44
CA ALA A 14 3.65 9.87 40.45
C ALA A 14 3.25 11.25 39.89
N ALA A 15 3.74 11.64 38.72
CA ALA A 15 3.19 12.79 37.96
C ALA A 15 1.90 12.39 37.20
N GLY A 16 1.42 11.17 37.38
CA GLY A 16 0.61 10.37 36.50
C GLY A 16 -0.84 10.80 36.26
N GLY A 17 -1.47 11.54 37.13
CA GLY A 17 -2.91 11.81 36.98
C GLY A 17 -3.26 12.83 35.89
N ARG A 18 -2.46 13.87 35.71
CA ARG A 18 -2.69 14.95 34.73
C ARG A 18 -2.18 14.57 33.33
N TYR A 19 -0.98 13.98 33.26
CA TYR A 19 -0.37 13.56 31.98
C TYR A 19 -1.11 12.37 31.33
N GLN A 20 -1.65 11.45 32.11
CA GLN A 20 -2.46 10.34 31.57
C GLN A 20 -3.78 10.83 30.96
N ARG A 21 -4.37 11.92 31.46
CA ARG A 21 -5.59 12.51 30.89
C ARG A 21 -5.35 13.16 29.52
N LEU A 22 -4.11 13.57 29.21
CA LEU A 22 -3.75 14.25 27.96
C LEU A 22 -3.38 13.28 26.84
N VAL A 23 -3.05 12.02 27.15
CA VAL A 23 -2.54 11.07 26.14
C VAL A 23 -3.52 10.79 25.00
N VAL A 24 -4.81 10.63 25.30
CA VAL A 24 -5.84 10.38 24.30
C VAL A 24 -6.12 11.62 23.44
N PRO A 25 -6.36 12.82 24.04
CA PRO A 25 -6.50 14.05 23.25
C PRO A 25 -5.31 14.33 22.33
N VAL A 26 -4.07 14.13 22.79
CA VAL A 26 -2.86 14.32 21.98
C VAL A 26 -2.80 13.30 20.84
N ALA A 27 -3.10 12.02 21.09
CA ALA A 27 -3.15 11.00 20.06
C ALA A 27 -4.21 11.30 19.01
N VAL A 28 -5.40 11.74 19.43
CA VAL A 28 -6.47 12.18 18.52
C VAL A 28 -6.02 13.40 17.70
N GLY A 29 -5.37 14.38 18.35
CA GLY A 29 -4.81 15.56 17.66
C GLY A 29 -3.82 15.16 16.56
N PHE A 30 -2.84 14.30 16.86
CA PHE A 30 -1.91 13.79 15.84
C PHE A 30 -2.61 13.00 14.74
N GLY A 31 -3.57 12.14 15.09
CA GLY A 31 -4.35 11.39 14.11
C GLY A 31 -5.13 12.31 13.17
N LEU A 32 -5.79 13.34 13.72
CA LEU A 32 -6.52 14.34 12.94
C LEU A 32 -5.58 15.14 12.01
N VAL A 33 -4.42 15.59 12.52
CA VAL A 33 -3.41 16.26 11.68
C VAL A 33 -3.00 15.37 10.51
N GLY A 34 -2.73 14.08 10.75
CA GLY A 34 -2.37 13.13 9.71
C GLY A 34 -3.47 12.91 8.67
N VAL A 35 -4.74 12.82 9.10
CA VAL A 35 -5.90 12.66 8.19
C VAL A 35 -6.16 13.95 7.41
N VAL A 36 -6.15 15.11 8.06
CA VAL A 36 -6.35 16.42 7.40
C VAL A 36 -5.24 16.71 6.40
N TYR A 37 -3.98 16.43 6.76
CA TYR A 37 -2.85 16.54 5.84
C TYR A 37 -3.08 15.75 4.55
N ARG A 38 -3.48 14.47 4.68
CA ARG A 38 -3.77 13.62 3.53
C ARG A 38 -5.00 14.08 2.75
N LEU A 39 -6.04 14.53 3.44
CA LEU A 39 -7.23 15.10 2.78
C LEU A 39 -6.88 16.33 1.95
N VAL A 40 -6.08 17.25 2.48
CA VAL A 40 -5.62 18.44 1.73
C VAL A 40 -4.84 18.02 0.49
N LEU A 41 -3.94 17.04 0.60
CA LEU A 41 -3.22 16.49 -0.56
C LEU A 41 -4.16 15.88 -1.60
N LEU A 42 -5.18 15.12 -1.17
CA LEU A 42 -6.18 14.56 -2.10
C LEU A 42 -6.96 15.66 -2.85
N LEU A 43 -7.31 16.75 -2.17
CA LEU A 43 -8.04 17.88 -2.78
C LEU A 43 -7.22 18.63 -3.83
N VAL A 44 -5.88 18.56 -3.74
CA VAL A 44 -4.96 19.12 -4.75
C VAL A 44 -4.37 18.04 -5.67
N GLU A 45 -4.99 16.86 -5.71
CA GLU A 45 -4.63 15.71 -6.55
C GLU A 45 -3.18 15.20 -6.37
N VAL A 46 -2.68 15.25 -5.15
CA VAL A 46 -1.36 14.73 -4.75
C VAL A 46 -1.55 13.48 -3.87
N PRO A 47 -0.84 12.39 -4.15
CA PRO A 47 0.06 12.11 -5.29
C PRO A 47 -0.70 12.11 -6.64
N PRO A 48 -0.02 12.36 -7.77
CA PRO A 48 -0.68 12.27 -9.07
C PRO A 48 -1.17 10.84 -9.32
N THR A 49 -2.35 10.72 -9.93
CA THR A 49 -2.88 9.39 -10.32
C THR A 49 -2.00 8.72 -11.38
N ASN A 50 -2.09 7.42 -11.50
CA ASN A 50 -1.40 6.64 -12.52
C ASN A 50 -2.35 5.65 -13.20
N SER A 51 -1.87 4.92 -14.21
CA SER A 51 -2.68 4.00 -14.99
C SER A 51 -3.23 2.82 -14.16
N ASP A 52 -2.49 2.39 -13.14
CA ASP A 52 -2.93 1.33 -12.25
C ASP A 52 -4.11 1.82 -11.39
N GLU A 53 -4.00 3.01 -10.79
CA GLU A 53 -5.11 3.59 -10.03
C GLU A 53 -6.33 3.88 -10.91
N ALA A 54 -6.11 4.40 -12.12
CA ALA A 54 -7.18 4.61 -13.09
C ALA A 54 -7.88 3.29 -13.45
N THR A 55 -7.14 2.19 -13.52
CA THR A 55 -7.71 0.84 -13.71
C THR A 55 -8.60 0.44 -12.53
N SER A 56 -8.20 0.68 -11.28
CA SER A 56 -9.07 0.48 -10.12
C SER A 56 -10.33 1.36 -10.20
N GLY A 57 -10.18 2.59 -10.67
CA GLY A 57 -11.31 3.49 -10.93
C GLY A 57 -12.27 2.96 -12.00
N LEU A 58 -11.76 2.36 -13.08
CA LEU A 58 -12.57 1.71 -14.12
C LEU A 58 -13.28 0.47 -13.57
N VAL A 59 -12.60 -0.37 -12.76
CA VAL A 59 -13.24 -1.47 -12.04
C VAL A 59 -14.38 -0.97 -11.17
N ALA A 60 -14.14 0.07 -10.34
CA ALA A 60 -15.15 0.67 -9.48
C ALA A 60 -16.34 1.23 -10.28
N THR A 61 -16.08 1.83 -11.46
CA THR A 61 -17.10 2.32 -12.37
C THR A 61 -17.97 1.18 -12.90
N HIS A 62 -17.36 0.07 -13.34
CA HIS A 62 -18.09 -1.09 -13.83
C HIS A 62 -18.92 -1.77 -12.74
N VAL A 63 -18.40 -1.85 -11.51
CA VAL A 63 -19.15 -2.35 -10.34
C VAL A 63 -20.33 -1.43 -10.00
N ALA A 64 -20.11 -0.11 -9.95
CA ALA A 64 -21.15 0.88 -9.65
C ALA A 64 -22.29 0.86 -10.68
N GLN A 65 -21.99 0.55 -11.94
CA GLN A 65 -22.96 0.45 -13.02
C GLN A 65 -23.59 -0.95 -13.12
N GLY A 66 -23.20 -1.93 -12.28
CA GLY A 66 -23.69 -3.30 -12.35
C GLY A 66 -23.25 -4.07 -13.60
N ARG A 67 -22.29 -3.55 -14.37
CA ARG A 67 -21.82 -4.15 -15.62
C ARG A 67 -20.90 -5.36 -15.41
N ARG A 68 -19.99 -5.30 -14.44
CA ARG A 68 -19.01 -6.35 -14.13
C ARG A 68 -18.63 -6.33 -12.65
N PHE A 69 -18.35 -7.52 -12.12
CA PHE A 69 -17.93 -7.74 -10.73
C PHE A 69 -16.63 -8.56 -10.72
N PRO A 70 -15.47 -7.97 -11.14
CA PRO A 70 -14.22 -8.70 -11.20
C PRO A 70 -13.72 -9.03 -9.80
N LEU A 71 -13.28 -10.27 -9.59
CA LEU A 71 -12.73 -10.73 -8.30
C LEU A 71 -11.31 -10.20 -8.08
N PHE A 72 -10.59 -9.92 -9.15
CA PHE A 72 -9.25 -9.39 -9.13
C PHE A 72 -9.15 -8.11 -9.97
N PHE A 73 -8.12 -7.34 -9.70
CA PHE A 73 -7.70 -6.21 -10.50
C PHE A 73 -7.56 -6.61 -11.99
N TYR A 74 -8.02 -5.78 -12.89
CA TYR A 74 -7.98 -6.11 -14.32
C TYR A 74 -6.56 -6.45 -14.78
N GLY A 75 -6.42 -7.58 -15.45
CA GLY A 75 -5.16 -8.07 -15.99
C GLY A 75 -4.16 -8.62 -14.95
N GLN A 76 -4.53 -8.71 -13.65
CA GLN A 76 -3.67 -9.29 -12.61
C GLN A 76 -4.47 -10.21 -11.68
N HIS A 77 -4.30 -11.51 -11.83
CA HIS A 77 -5.09 -12.54 -11.12
C HIS A 77 -4.54 -12.90 -9.72
N TYR A 78 -3.78 -11.99 -9.09
CA TYR A 78 -3.18 -12.16 -7.77
C TYR A 78 -3.33 -10.92 -6.85
N MET A 79 -3.91 -9.83 -7.37
CA MET A 79 -4.20 -8.61 -6.62
C MET A 79 -5.71 -8.47 -6.52
N GLY A 80 -6.25 -8.39 -5.31
CA GLY A 80 -7.67 -8.19 -5.07
C GLY A 80 -8.18 -6.86 -5.62
N ALA A 81 -9.48 -6.70 -5.66
CA ALA A 81 -10.14 -5.48 -6.13
C ALA A 81 -10.92 -4.79 -5.00
N LEU A 82 -10.53 -4.99 -3.72
CA LEU A 82 -11.28 -4.50 -2.57
C LEU A 82 -11.47 -2.99 -2.60
N GLU A 83 -10.41 -2.22 -2.89
CA GLU A 83 -10.45 -0.75 -3.03
C GLU A 83 -11.54 -0.29 -4.00
N SER A 84 -11.67 -0.98 -5.14
CA SER A 84 -12.67 -0.68 -6.16
C SER A 84 -14.09 -0.94 -5.66
N TYR A 85 -14.30 -2.03 -4.92
CA TYR A 85 -15.59 -2.33 -4.29
C TYR A 85 -15.96 -1.33 -3.19
N LEU A 86 -14.97 -0.86 -2.43
CA LEU A 86 -15.19 0.18 -1.41
C LEU A 86 -15.52 1.55 -2.05
N ALA A 87 -14.98 1.85 -3.24
CA ALA A 87 -15.23 3.09 -3.96
C ALA A 87 -16.54 3.08 -4.76
N ALA A 88 -17.00 1.91 -5.23
CA ALA A 88 -18.18 1.80 -6.09
C ALA A 88 -19.45 2.46 -5.50
N PRO A 89 -19.80 2.32 -4.21
CA PRO A 89 -20.93 3.04 -3.62
C PRO A 89 -20.81 4.56 -3.71
N LEU A 90 -19.59 5.10 -3.56
CA LEU A 90 -19.33 6.53 -3.69
C LEU A 90 -19.48 6.99 -5.14
N PHE A 91 -19.16 6.14 -6.11
CA PHE A 91 -19.36 6.43 -7.52
C PHE A 91 -20.84 6.49 -7.90
N VAL A 92 -21.67 5.66 -7.27
CA VAL A 92 -23.14 5.74 -7.43
C VAL A 92 -23.67 7.06 -6.86
N LEU A 93 -23.15 7.52 -5.71
CA LEU A 93 -23.64 8.71 -5.02
C LEU A 93 -23.08 10.03 -5.59
N PHE A 94 -21.80 10.06 -5.97
CA PHE A 94 -21.07 11.30 -6.29
C PHE A 94 -20.44 11.31 -7.69
N SER A 95 -20.70 10.30 -8.50
CA SER A 95 -20.06 10.05 -9.79
C SER A 95 -18.57 9.66 -9.70
N PRO A 96 -18.04 8.92 -10.70
CA PRO A 96 -16.64 8.52 -10.76
C PRO A 96 -15.68 9.72 -10.76
N SER A 97 -14.71 9.69 -9.84
CA SER A 97 -13.62 10.67 -9.73
C SER A 97 -12.47 10.10 -8.91
N THR A 98 -11.26 10.64 -9.09
CA THR A 98 -10.07 10.25 -8.30
C THR A 98 -10.28 10.51 -6.80
N LEU A 99 -10.93 11.61 -6.43
CA LEU A 99 -11.24 11.90 -5.04
C LEU A 99 -12.18 10.83 -4.44
N ALA A 100 -13.28 10.50 -5.11
CA ALA A 100 -14.22 9.49 -4.63
C ALA A 100 -13.57 8.08 -4.56
N LEU A 101 -12.62 7.78 -5.47
CA LEU A 101 -11.84 6.55 -5.43
C LEU A 101 -10.94 6.47 -4.18
N ARG A 102 -10.32 7.58 -3.77
CA ARG A 102 -9.34 7.64 -2.68
C ARG A 102 -9.96 7.85 -1.29
N LEU A 103 -11.21 8.30 -1.17
CA LEU A 103 -11.85 8.52 0.13
C LEU A 103 -11.90 7.26 1.01
N PRO A 104 -12.24 6.06 0.50
CA PRO A 104 -12.16 4.82 1.29
C PRO A 104 -10.74 4.56 1.83
N ASN A 105 -9.71 4.83 1.03
CA ASN A 105 -8.31 4.63 1.43
C ASN A 105 -7.91 5.59 2.56
N LEU A 106 -8.39 6.83 2.54
CA LEU A 106 -8.22 7.78 3.65
C LEU A 106 -8.88 7.26 4.94
N LEU A 107 -10.06 6.63 4.84
CA LEU A 107 -10.74 6.01 5.99
C LEU A 107 -9.96 4.79 6.50
N LEU A 108 -9.40 3.97 5.61
CA LEU A 108 -8.51 2.85 5.97
C LEU A 108 -7.26 3.33 6.69
N TYR A 109 -6.65 4.44 6.25
CA TYR A 109 -5.54 5.06 6.96
C TYR A 109 -5.95 5.55 8.36
N ALA A 110 -7.11 6.21 8.50
CA ALA A 110 -7.61 6.64 9.80
C ALA A 110 -7.86 5.43 10.73
N ALA A 111 -8.46 4.35 10.20
CA ALA A 111 -8.65 3.09 10.92
C ALA A 111 -7.31 2.47 11.35
N PHE A 112 -6.30 2.47 10.46
CA PHE A 112 -4.94 2.02 10.79
C PHE A 112 -4.37 2.75 12.00
N LEU A 113 -4.44 4.08 12.05
CA LEU A 113 -3.92 4.86 13.19
C LEU A 113 -4.64 4.51 14.49
N VAL A 114 -5.97 4.38 14.47
CA VAL A 114 -6.79 4.02 15.65
C VAL A 114 -6.46 2.62 16.12
N LEU A 115 -6.39 1.65 15.22
CA LEU A 115 -6.09 0.25 15.54
C LEU A 115 -4.67 0.11 16.07
N LEU A 116 -3.69 0.78 15.45
CA LEU A 116 -2.29 0.76 15.87
C LEU A 116 -2.11 1.41 17.23
N TRP A 117 -2.77 2.54 17.51
CA TRP A 117 -2.74 3.16 18.82
C TRP A 117 -3.28 2.20 19.90
N ARG A 118 -4.40 1.53 19.62
CA ARG A 118 -4.99 0.53 20.54
C ARG A 118 -4.05 -0.65 20.77
N LEU A 119 -3.43 -1.17 19.72
CA LEU A 119 -2.47 -2.27 19.81
C LEU A 119 -1.23 -1.86 20.61
N ALA A 120 -0.59 -0.76 20.23
CA ALA A 120 0.63 -0.26 20.85
C ALA A 120 0.42 0.12 22.33
N SER A 121 -0.74 0.69 22.68
CA SER A 121 -1.10 1.00 24.07
C SER A 121 -1.23 -0.25 24.93
N ARG A 122 -1.65 -1.38 24.36
CA ARG A 122 -1.76 -2.67 25.09
C ARG A 122 -0.44 -3.40 25.22
N LEU A 123 0.39 -3.31 24.18
CA LEU A 123 1.67 -4.02 24.14
C LEU A 123 2.79 -3.26 24.86
N TYR A 124 2.75 -1.94 24.85
CA TYR A 124 3.82 -1.07 25.35
C TYR A 124 3.28 -0.05 26.35
N SER A 125 3.03 1.17 25.89
CA SER A 125 2.44 2.22 26.71
C SER A 125 1.60 3.18 25.88
N PRO A 126 0.59 3.87 26.49
CA PRO A 126 -0.22 4.84 25.75
C PRO A 126 0.59 6.01 25.17
N TRP A 127 1.67 6.44 25.83
CA TRP A 127 2.54 7.50 25.31
C TRP A 127 3.40 7.05 24.12
N LEU A 128 3.96 5.84 24.17
CA LEU A 128 4.66 5.29 23.00
C LEU A 128 3.71 5.14 21.81
N ALA A 129 2.48 4.68 22.04
CA ALA A 129 1.44 4.60 21.02
C ALA A 129 1.14 5.98 20.41
N THR A 130 1.05 7.02 21.24
CA THR A 130 0.78 8.40 20.81
C THR A 130 1.94 8.96 19.98
N VAL A 131 3.18 8.76 20.41
CA VAL A 131 4.37 9.15 19.61
C VAL A 131 4.41 8.39 18.29
N THR A 132 4.07 7.10 18.29
CA THR A 132 3.98 6.32 17.05
C THR A 132 2.96 6.91 16.08
N VAL A 133 1.75 7.25 16.56
CA VAL A 133 0.72 7.91 15.72
C VAL A 133 1.21 9.26 15.21
N GLY A 134 1.89 10.06 16.05
CA GLY A 134 2.48 11.34 15.65
C GLY A 134 3.51 11.19 14.53
N LEU A 135 4.36 10.18 14.59
CA LEU A 135 5.31 9.87 13.51
C LEU A 135 4.62 9.43 12.23
N LEU A 136 3.61 8.56 12.35
CA LEU A 136 2.87 8.05 11.19
C LEU A 136 1.86 9.07 10.61
N ALA A 137 1.58 10.16 11.32
CA ALA A 137 0.88 11.33 10.77
C ALA A 137 1.72 12.05 9.70
N LEU A 138 3.04 11.96 9.79
CA LEU A 138 4.01 12.40 8.78
C LEU A 138 4.13 11.36 7.67
N GLY A 139 4.92 11.65 6.66
CA GLY A 139 5.26 10.68 5.61
C GLY A 139 5.65 11.32 4.29
N SER A 140 6.56 10.67 3.57
CA SER A 140 6.98 11.04 2.22
C SER A 140 6.09 10.46 1.14
N ASP A 141 6.40 10.78 -0.11
CA ASP A 141 5.66 10.38 -1.31
C ASP A 141 5.31 8.88 -1.34
N ARG A 142 6.27 7.97 -1.09
CA ARG A 142 6.03 6.53 -1.16
C ARG A 142 4.96 6.05 -0.17
N VAL A 143 5.04 6.52 1.08
CA VAL A 143 4.07 6.13 2.10
C VAL A 143 2.69 6.67 1.78
N LEU A 144 2.62 7.91 1.30
CA LEU A 144 1.34 8.52 0.91
C LEU A 144 0.73 7.82 -0.30
N LYS A 145 1.52 7.47 -1.32
CA LYS A 145 1.05 6.67 -2.46
C LYS A 145 0.44 5.35 -1.98
N ASN A 146 1.15 4.60 -1.14
CA ASN A 146 0.67 3.31 -0.65
C ASN A 146 -0.55 3.41 0.29
N GLN A 147 -0.81 4.58 0.88
CA GLN A 147 -1.95 4.81 1.77
C GLN A 147 -3.17 5.40 1.07
N LEU A 148 -3.00 6.08 -0.07
CA LEU A 148 -4.05 6.87 -0.70
C LEU A 148 -4.39 6.41 -2.12
N VAL A 149 -3.40 5.95 -2.90
CA VAL A 149 -3.60 5.53 -4.30
C VAL A 149 -4.16 4.12 -4.35
N ALA A 150 -5.29 3.94 -5.02
CA ALA A 150 -5.93 2.65 -5.20
C ALA A 150 -5.24 1.85 -6.32
N ALA A 151 -4.18 1.12 -6.00
CA ALA A 151 -3.35 0.43 -6.99
C ALA A 151 -2.99 -1.00 -6.55
N GLY A 152 -3.96 -1.71 -5.95
CA GLY A 152 -3.87 -3.14 -5.67
C GLY A 152 -3.48 -3.50 -4.23
N GLY A 153 -4.35 -3.21 -3.24
CA GLY A 153 -4.31 -3.78 -1.90
C GLY A 153 -3.37 -3.08 -0.89
N TYR A 154 -2.58 -2.08 -1.29
CA TYR A 154 -1.67 -1.39 -0.37
C TYR A 154 -2.35 -0.63 0.77
N PRO A 155 -3.47 0.10 0.56
CA PRO A 155 -4.16 0.83 1.63
C PRO A 155 -4.74 -0.08 2.71
N GLU A 156 -5.21 -1.27 2.35
CA GLU A 156 -5.85 -2.25 3.22
C GLU A 156 -4.86 -3.02 4.10
N MET A 157 -3.65 -3.21 3.61
CA MET A 157 -2.63 -4.07 4.21
C MET A 157 -2.32 -3.68 5.66
N ASN A 158 -2.09 -2.39 5.91
CA ASN A 158 -1.71 -1.92 7.25
C ASN A 158 -2.85 -2.05 8.27
N PRO A 159 -4.09 -1.57 8.03
CA PRO A 159 -5.19 -1.77 8.98
C PRO A 159 -5.54 -3.25 9.18
N ALA A 160 -5.48 -4.09 8.13
CA ALA A 160 -5.75 -5.52 8.23
C ALA A 160 -4.71 -6.23 9.10
N GLY A 161 -3.41 -6.00 8.86
CA GLY A 161 -2.33 -6.59 9.65
C GLY A 161 -2.41 -6.19 11.13
N VAL A 162 -2.63 -4.90 11.42
CA VAL A 162 -2.81 -4.43 12.81
C VAL A 162 -4.04 -5.04 13.45
N LEU A 163 -5.16 -5.15 12.73
CA LEU A 163 -6.40 -5.72 13.25
C LEU A 163 -6.22 -7.19 13.62
N LEU A 164 -5.54 -7.98 12.80
CA LEU A 164 -5.22 -9.39 13.10
C LEU A 164 -4.40 -9.52 14.39
N VAL A 165 -3.32 -8.75 14.52
CA VAL A 165 -2.51 -8.76 15.75
C VAL A 165 -3.33 -8.30 16.95
N LEU A 166 -4.14 -7.25 16.82
CA LEU A 166 -4.98 -6.72 17.90
C LEU A 166 -6.05 -7.74 18.34
N LEU A 167 -6.67 -8.45 17.40
CA LEU A 167 -7.64 -9.51 17.71
C LEU A 167 -6.97 -10.67 18.47
N ALA A 168 -5.82 -11.16 18.00
CA ALA A 168 -5.07 -12.21 18.69
C ALA A 168 -4.66 -11.80 20.12
N VAL A 169 -4.14 -10.57 20.28
CA VAL A 169 -3.77 -10.01 21.59
C VAL A 169 -5.00 -9.86 22.49
N ASN A 170 -6.13 -9.33 22.00
CA ASN A 170 -7.35 -9.17 22.78
C ASN A 170 -7.94 -10.50 23.26
N LEU A 171 -7.91 -11.50 22.40
CA LEU A 171 -8.33 -12.86 22.74
C LEU A 171 -7.43 -13.45 23.83
N GLY A 172 -6.12 -13.28 23.71
CA GLY A 172 -5.16 -13.74 24.72
C GLY A 172 -5.26 -13.00 26.05
N LEU A 173 -5.54 -11.69 26.04
CA LEU A 173 -5.73 -10.87 27.24
C LEU A 173 -7.09 -11.04 27.91
N GLY A 174 -8.03 -11.80 27.31
CA GLY A 174 -9.37 -11.98 27.85
C GLY A 174 -10.26 -10.72 27.78
N VAL A 175 -9.91 -9.74 26.93
CA VAL A 175 -10.68 -8.49 26.77
C VAL A 175 -12.07 -8.75 26.18
N THR A 176 -12.20 -9.78 25.36
CA THR A 176 -13.46 -10.18 24.74
C THR A 176 -14.05 -11.39 25.46
N VAL A 177 -15.35 -11.33 25.81
CA VAL A 177 -16.07 -12.40 26.52
C VAL A 177 -17.38 -12.77 25.82
N GLY A 178 -17.90 -13.96 26.11
CA GLY A 178 -19.17 -14.44 25.60
C GLY A 178 -19.27 -14.43 24.06
N ARG A 179 -20.37 -13.94 23.49
CA ARG A 179 -20.58 -13.86 22.03
C ARG A 179 -19.56 -12.98 21.31
N ARG A 180 -19.10 -11.91 21.96
CA ARG A 180 -18.07 -11.01 21.38
C ARG A 180 -16.75 -11.74 21.12
N ARG A 181 -16.44 -12.75 21.94
CA ARG A 181 -15.25 -13.59 21.74
C ARG A 181 -15.36 -14.44 20.48
N LEU A 182 -16.53 -15.04 20.19
CA LEU A 182 -16.76 -15.78 18.95
C LEU A 182 -16.68 -14.86 17.72
N PHE A 183 -17.24 -13.65 17.81
CA PHE A 183 -17.10 -12.66 16.72
C PHE A 183 -15.64 -12.23 16.51
N ALA A 184 -14.82 -12.19 17.57
CA ALA A 184 -13.40 -11.89 17.42
C ALA A 184 -12.64 -13.02 16.69
N TYR A 185 -12.97 -14.29 16.94
CA TYR A 185 -12.44 -15.42 16.18
C TYR A 185 -12.92 -15.41 14.72
N ALA A 186 -14.22 -15.20 14.49
CA ALA A 186 -14.77 -15.09 13.13
C ALA A 186 -14.14 -13.90 12.37
N GLY A 187 -14.00 -12.74 13.02
CA GLY A 187 -13.36 -11.56 12.45
C GLY A 187 -11.88 -11.78 12.11
N PHE A 188 -11.13 -12.50 12.97
CA PHE A 188 -9.76 -12.88 12.65
C PHE A 188 -9.72 -13.76 11.38
N GLY A 189 -10.58 -14.79 11.30
CA GLY A 189 -10.66 -15.65 10.12
C GLY A 189 -11.03 -14.87 8.86
N LEU A 190 -12.05 -14.02 8.96
CA LEU A 190 -12.52 -13.20 7.83
C LEU A 190 -11.40 -12.28 7.30
N VAL A 191 -10.74 -11.52 8.17
CA VAL A 191 -9.66 -10.62 7.76
C VAL A 191 -8.48 -11.41 7.21
N ALA A 192 -8.10 -12.53 7.82
CA ALA A 192 -7.05 -13.40 7.27
C ALA A 192 -7.41 -13.95 5.88
N GLY A 193 -8.65 -14.36 5.66
CA GLY A 193 -9.12 -14.83 4.34
C GLY A 193 -9.14 -13.72 3.29
N LEU A 194 -9.62 -12.53 3.67
CA LEU A 194 -9.61 -11.37 2.77
C LEU A 194 -8.20 -10.94 2.39
N THR A 195 -7.25 -10.93 3.32
CA THR A 195 -5.84 -10.60 3.00
C THR A 195 -5.18 -11.62 2.09
N LEU A 196 -5.57 -12.90 2.18
CA LEU A 196 -5.11 -13.93 1.25
C LEU A 196 -5.64 -13.74 -0.17
N TRP A 197 -6.77 -13.09 -0.33
CA TRP A 197 -7.32 -12.72 -1.63
C TRP A 197 -6.75 -11.41 -2.14
N ASP A 198 -6.61 -10.40 -1.27
CA ASP A 198 -6.36 -9.01 -1.65
C ASP A 198 -4.87 -8.73 -1.88
N ASP A 199 -4.02 -8.91 -0.85
CA ASP A 199 -2.56 -8.70 -0.98
C ASP A 199 -1.75 -9.62 -0.06
N TRP A 200 -0.78 -10.32 -0.64
CA TRP A 200 0.07 -11.28 0.07
C TRP A 200 1.23 -10.65 0.84
N LEU A 201 1.51 -9.37 0.67
CA LEU A 201 2.60 -8.68 1.36
C LEU A 201 2.43 -8.66 2.89
N VAL A 202 1.20 -8.78 3.39
CA VAL A 202 0.90 -8.82 4.83
C VAL A 202 0.95 -10.24 5.42
N LEU A 203 1.17 -11.29 4.61
CA LEU A 203 1.24 -12.68 5.08
C LEU A 203 2.18 -12.94 6.26
N PRO A 204 3.37 -12.31 6.37
CA PRO A 204 4.21 -12.43 7.55
C PRO A 204 3.49 -12.08 8.86
N TYR A 205 2.65 -11.04 8.84
CA TYR A 205 1.84 -10.65 10.01
C TYR A 205 0.65 -11.57 10.22
N VAL A 206 -0.01 -12.03 9.17
CA VAL A 206 -1.10 -13.04 9.24
C VAL A 206 -0.58 -14.31 9.92
N GLY A 207 0.56 -14.84 9.45
CA GLY A 207 1.19 -16.04 10.01
C GLY A 207 1.62 -15.86 11.46
N ALA A 208 2.34 -14.79 11.78
CA ALA A 208 2.81 -14.53 13.13
C ALA A 208 1.64 -14.30 14.12
N ALA A 209 0.59 -13.55 13.71
CA ALA A 209 -0.62 -13.37 14.51
C ALA A 209 -1.40 -14.68 14.67
N GLY A 210 -1.45 -15.52 13.63
CA GLY A 210 -2.03 -16.85 13.68
C GLY A 210 -1.33 -17.77 14.68
N VAL A 211 0.00 -17.75 14.71
CA VAL A 211 0.78 -18.50 15.74
C VAL A 211 0.46 -18.01 17.14
N LEU A 212 0.38 -16.70 17.37
CA LEU A 212 -0.03 -16.15 18.66
C LEU A 212 -1.45 -16.61 19.01
N LEU A 213 -2.39 -16.51 18.08
CA LEU A 213 -3.77 -16.94 18.28
C LEU A 213 -3.87 -18.41 18.67
N LEU A 214 -3.12 -19.28 17.97
CA LEU A 214 -3.02 -20.69 18.30
C LEU A 214 -2.45 -20.90 19.72
N ALA A 215 -1.39 -20.18 20.08
CA ALA A 215 -0.76 -20.32 21.40
C ALA A 215 -1.69 -19.91 22.55
N VAL A 216 -2.50 -18.87 22.36
CA VAL A 216 -3.40 -18.35 23.42
C VAL A 216 -4.79 -18.99 23.41
N GLY A 217 -5.26 -19.49 22.25
CA GLY A 217 -6.62 -19.97 22.05
C GLY A 217 -6.75 -21.47 21.78
N TRP A 218 -5.68 -22.26 21.85
CA TRP A 218 -5.64 -23.66 21.39
C TRP A 218 -6.80 -24.53 21.94
N ARG A 219 -7.12 -24.38 23.22
CA ARG A 219 -8.21 -25.16 23.83
C ARG A 219 -9.58 -24.76 23.30
N GLU A 220 -9.81 -23.47 23.07
CA GLU A 220 -11.07 -22.93 22.56
C GLU A 220 -11.27 -23.25 21.08
N LEU A 221 -10.18 -23.29 20.31
CA LEU A 221 -10.21 -23.59 18.87
C LEU A 221 -10.67 -25.02 18.56
N ARG A 222 -10.66 -25.93 19.56
CA ARG A 222 -11.25 -27.28 19.43
C ARG A 222 -12.78 -27.29 19.51
N GLY A 223 -13.42 -26.15 19.83
CA GLY A 223 -14.86 -26.00 19.98
C GLY A 223 -15.44 -24.94 19.04
N ARG A 224 -16.48 -24.25 19.50
CA ARG A 224 -17.22 -23.22 18.73
C ARG A 224 -16.35 -22.08 18.22
N ALA A 225 -15.25 -21.76 18.91
CA ALA A 225 -14.31 -20.73 18.48
C ALA A 225 -13.58 -21.12 17.20
N GLY A 226 -13.19 -22.40 17.06
CA GLY A 226 -12.59 -22.93 15.83
C GLY A 226 -13.56 -22.91 14.65
N LEU A 227 -14.84 -23.26 14.90
CA LEU A 227 -15.88 -23.16 13.87
C LEU A 227 -16.10 -21.69 13.44
N ALA A 228 -16.10 -20.75 14.39
CA ALA A 228 -16.22 -19.33 14.10
C ALA A 228 -15.02 -18.81 13.28
N LEU A 229 -13.79 -19.16 13.68
CA LEU A 229 -12.57 -18.85 12.95
C LEU A 229 -12.58 -19.42 11.53
N GLY A 230 -12.88 -20.72 11.40
CA GLY A 230 -12.95 -21.43 10.12
C GLY A 230 -14.05 -20.85 9.21
N GLY A 231 -15.22 -20.57 9.77
CA GLY A 231 -16.33 -19.95 9.03
C GLY A 231 -15.96 -18.57 8.51
N GLY A 232 -15.35 -17.72 9.36
CA GLY A 232 -14.84 -16.42 8.93
C GLY A 232 -13.79 -16.53 7.84
N LEU A 233 -12.82 -17.44 8.00
CA LEU A 233 -11.77 -17.69 7.01
C LEU A 233 -12.36 -18.14 5.66
N LEU A 234 -13.29 -19.08 5.67
CA LEU A 234 -13.95 -19.55 4.46
C LEU A 234 -14.70 -18.43 3.74
N VAL A 235 -15.42 -17.58 4.48
CA VAL A 235 -16.08 -16.41 3.88
C VAL A 235 -15.06 -15.45 3.27
N GLY A 236 -13.96 -15.16 3.96
CA GLY A 236 -12.90 -14.28 3.44
C GLY A 236 -12.18 -14.86 2.21
N LEU A 237 -12.10 -16.18 2.11
CA LEU A 237 -11.47 -16.89 0.98
C LEU A 237 -12.39 -17.06 -0.23
N VAL A 238 -13.71 -16.76 -0.12
CA VAL A 238 -14.67 -16.94 -1.22
C VAL A 238 -14.16 -16.37 -2.53
N PRO A 239 -13.65 -15.11 -2.60
CA PRO A 239 -13.23 -14.53 -3.87
C PRO A 239 -12.10 -15.32 -4.54
N ILE A 240 -11.04 -15.67 -3.80
CA ILE A 240 -9.89 -16.40 -4.35
C ILE A 240 -10.26 -17.84 -4.74
N VAL A 241 -11.09 -18.52 -3.93
CA VAL A 241 -11.56 -19.88 -4.22
C VAL A 241 -12.42 -19.85 -5.49
N LEU A 242 -13.39 -18.96 -5.57
CA LEU A 242 -14.27 -18.84 -6.74
C LEU A 242 -13.46 -18.57 -8.01
N HIS A 243 -12.49 -17.64 -7.96
CA HIS A 243 -11.61 -17.37 -9.09
C HIS A 243 -10.83 -18.62 -9.53
N ASN A 244 -10.17 -19.30 -8.58
CA ASN A 244 -9.35 -20.47 -8.91
C ASN A 244 -10.17 -21.68 -9.44
N LEU A 245 -11.47 -21.74 -9.12
CA LEU A 245 -12.38 -22.76 -9.64
C LEU A 245 -12.91 -22.43 -11.04
N THR A 246 -13.05 -21.14 -11.37
CA THR A 246 -13.70 -20.70 -12.62
C THR A 246 -12.72 -20.26 -13.71
N THR A 247 -11.44 -19.99 -13.37
CA THR A 247 -10.44 -19.52 -14.32
C THR A 247 -9.65 -20.67 -14.98
N VAL A 248 -9.03 -20.38 -16.13
CA VAL A 248 -8.12 -21.32 -16.78
C VAL A 248 -6.90 -21.60 -15.91
N PRO A 249 -6.29 -22.81 -15.97
CA PRO A 249 -5.18 -23.20 -15.09
C PRO A 249 -4.01 -22.20 -15.05
N ALA A 250 -3.65 -21.60 -16.19
CA ALA A 250 -2.57 -20.61 -16.30
C ALA A 250 -2.82 -19.33 -15.50
N ASN A 251 -4.08 -18.96 -15.28
CA ASN A 251 -4.49 -17.74 -14.56
C ASN A 251 -4.84 -17.99 -13.08
N ARG A 252 -4.67 -19.21 -12.59
CA ARG A 252 -4.87 -19.51 -11.17
C ARG A 252 -3.81 -18.80 -10.32
N SER A 253 -4.21 -18.32 -9.14
CA SER A 253 -3.37 -17.49 -8.26
C SER A 253 -1.98 -18.07 -8.00
N LEU A 254 -1.88 -19.38 -7.73
CA LEU A 254 -0.58 -20.05 -7.50
C LEU A 254 0.25 -20.17 -8.80
N ALA A 255 -0.37 -20.40 -9.96
CA ALA A 255 0.35 -20.46 -11.24
C ALA A 255 0.94 -19.08 -11.58
N ILE A 256 0.15 -18.01 -11.41
CA ILE A 256 0.63 -16.63 -11.59
C ILE A 256 1.74 -16.30 -10.59
N TYR A 257 1.58 -16.65 -9.30
CA TYR A 257 2.62 -16.42 -8.30
C TYR A 257 3.96 -17.06 -8.68
N ALA A 258 3.93 -18.27 -9.24
CA ALA A 258 5.15 -18.95 -9.68
C ALA A 258 5.87 -18.21 -10.81
N THR A 259 5.16 -17.41 -11.62
CA THR A 259 5.77 -16.62 -12.70
C THR A 259 6.36 -15.28 -12.22
N LEU A 260 5.92 -14.75 -11.07
CA LEU A 260 6.38 -13.45 -10.55
C LEU A 260 7.87 -13.45 -10.16
N GLY A 261 8.45 -14.61 -9.88
CA GLY A 261 9.88 -14.75 -9.54
C GLY A 261 10.83 -14.91 -10.73
N GLY A 262 10.31 -14.95 -11.96
CA GLY A 262 11.07 -15.29 -13.18
C GLY A 262 11.92 -14.19 -13.81
N GLY A 263 12.10 -13.04 -13.15
CA GLY A 263 12.96 -11.95 -13.64
C GLY A 263 14.46 -12.26 -13.56
N PRO A 264 15.32 -11.45 -14.24
CA PRO A 264 16.76 -11.61 -14.15
C PRO A 264 17.24 -11.53 -12.69
N GLY A 265 18.15 -12.43 -12.32
CA GLY A 265 18.70 -12.48 -10.97
C GLY A 265 19.53 -11.23 -10.67
N ALA A 266 19.31 -10.63 -9.50
CA ALA A 266 20.19 -9.59 -8.97
C ALA A 266 21.27 -10.21 -8.06
N SER A 267 22.44 -9.56 -7.95
CA SER A 267 23.46 -9.98 -7.00
C SER A 267 22.98 -9.82 -5.54
N TRP A 268 23.54 -10.61 -4.62
CA TRP A 268 23.20 -10.45 -3.19
C TRP A 268 23.58 -9.07 -2.66
N ALA A 269 24.66 -8.46 -3.17
CA ALA A 269 25.07 -7.11 -2.79
C ALA A 269 23.99 -6.08 -3.20
N ASP A 270 23.48 -6.17 -4.44
CA ASP A 270 22.41 -5.29 -4.93
C ASP A 270 21.10 -5.49 -4.16
N ARG A 271 20.75 -6.76 -3.85
CA ARG A 271 19.55 -7.09 -3.06
C ARG A 271 19.63 -6.52 -1.64
N LEU A 272 20.78 -6.63 -0.97
CA LEU A 272 20.97 -6.07 0.37
C LEU A 272 21.00 -4.54 0.34
N HIS A 273 21.68 -3.97 -0.65
CA HIS A 273 21.74 -2.53 -0.84
C HIS A 273 20.34 -1.96 -1.13
N GLY A 274 19.65 -2.47 -2.15
CA GLY A 274 18.32 -2.00 -2.53
C GLY A 274 17.22 -2.41 -1.53
N GLY A 275 17.32 -3.60 -0.94
CA GLY A 275 16.30 -4.13 -0.03
C GLY A 275 16.36 -3.55 1.38
N ILE A 276 17.57 -3.36 1.93
CA ILE A 276 17.73 -2.91 3.31
C ILE A 276 18.12 -1.43 3.35
N LEU A 277 19.26 -1.06 2.73
CA LEU A 277 19.80 0.28 2.88
C LEU A 277 18.87 1.34 2.24
N PHE A 278 18.35 1.10 1.05
CA PHE A 278 17.40 1.97 0.37
C PHE A 278 15.93 1.62 0.67
N GLY A 279 15.59 0.35 0.62
CA GLY A 279 14.21 -0.11 0.72
C GLY A 279 13.55 0.26 2.03
N MET A 280 14.24 0.12 3.14
CA MET A 280 13.67 0.44 4.45
C MET A 280 13.37 1.94 4.63
N PRO A 281 14.29 2.90 4.34
CA PRO A 281 13.97 4.32 4.39
C PRO A 281 12.83 4.71 3.44
N MET A 282 12.85 4.26 2.19
CA MET A 282 11.81 4.55 1.21
C MET A 282 10.46 3.97 1.61
N GLY A 283 10.40 2.68 1.95
CA GLY A 283 9.17 1.97 2.29
C GLY A 283 8.50 2.46 3.57
N THR A 284 9.28 3.09 4.47
CA THR A 284 8.79 3.62 5.74
C THR A 284 8.68 5.15 5.81
N GLY A 285 8.94 5.86 4.71
CA GLY A 285 8.63 7.28 4.59
C GLY A 285 9.73 8.24 5.00
N PHE A 286 11.00 7.81 5.04
CA PHE A 286 12.15 8.67 5.37
C PHE A 286 12.67 9.45 4.18
N CYS A 287 12.42 9.01 2.95
CA CYS A 287 12.80 9.69 1.72
C CYS A 287 11.84 9.34 0.58
N ALA A 288 11.84 10.18 -0.44
CA ALA A 288 11.16 9.88 -1.71
C ALA A 288 11.98 8.87 -2.52
N PRO A 289 11.33 8.03 -3.36
CA PRO A 289 11.97 6.91 -4.04
C PRO A 289 13.20 7.24 -4.87
N ASP A 290 13.20 8.33 -5.58
CA ASP A 290 14.25 8.79 -6.49
C ASP A 290 15.19 9.85 -5.87
N ARG A 291 14.98 10.19 -4.60
CA ARG A 291 15.60 11.35 -3.95
C ARG A 291 15.98 11.08 -2.49
N CYS A 292 16.52 9.89 -2.22
CA CYS A 292 17.12 9.58 -0.93
C CYS A 292 18.52 10.22 -0.85
N GLU A 293 18.63 11.24 -0.02
CA GLU A 293 19.93 11.81 0.32
C GLU A 293 20.73 10.83 1.19
N PRO A 294 22.07 10.77 1.06
CA PRO A 294 22.89 9.82 1.82
C PRO A 294 22.66 9.85 3.33
N TRP A 295 22.38 11.02 3.90
CA TRP A 295 22.08 11.16 5.34
C TRP A 295 20.73 10.54 5.74
N GLN A 296 19.79 10.33 4.82
CA GLN A 296 18.48 9.70 5.11
C GLN A 296 18.61 8.17 5.17
N LEU A 297 19.68 7.60 4.63
CA LEU A 297 19.92 6.16 4.59
C LEU A 297 20.30 5.56 5.96
N TRP A 298 20.59 6.40 6.98
CA TRP A 298 20.91 5.91 8.32
C TRP A 298 19.84 4.98 8.88
N TRP A 299 18.57 5.19 8.48
CA TRP A 299 17.46 4.36 8.91
C TRP A 299 17.49 2.95 8.31
N GLY A 300 18.08 2.76 7.15
CA GLY A 300 18.34 1.45 6.55
C GLY A 300 19.28 0.58 7.40
N VAL A 301 20.11 1.20 8.26
CA VAL A 301 20.97 0.50 9.22
C VAL A 301 20.33 0.46 10.61
N ALA A 302 19.86 1.60 11.11
CA ALA A 302 19.31 1.70 12.46
C ALA A 302 18.04 0.86 12.65
N GLY A 303 17.15 0.83 11.65
CA GLY A 303 15.90 0.09 11.73
C GLY A 303 16.09 -1.41 11.94
N PRO A 304 16.86 -2.13 11.10
CA PRO A 304 17.15 -3.55 11.35
C PRO A 304 17.82 -3.81 12.71
N VAL A 305 18.75 -2.95 13.13
CA VAL A 305 19.39 -3.07 14.46
C VAL A 305 18.36 -2.93 15.58
N LEU A 306 17.48 -1.92 15.50
CA LEU A 306 16.42 -1.72 16.49
C LEU A 306 15.44 -2.90 16.49
N LEU A 307 15.13 -3.48 15.33
CA LEU A 307 14.27 -4.66 15.22
C LEU A 307 14.88 -5.86 15.93
N VAL A 308 16.18 -6.12 15.73
CA VAL A 308 16.91 -7.18 16.43
C VAL A 308 16.90 -6.94 17.95
N VAL A 309 17.21 -5.72 18.40
CA VAL A 309 17.20 -5.36 19.82
C VAL A 309 15.79 -5.55 20.42
N ALA A 310 14.74 -5.10 19.72
CA ALA A 310 13.35 -5.30 20.14
C ALA A 310 13.01 -6.79 20.30
N GLY A 311 13.45 -7.61 19.35
CA GLY A 311 13.30 -9.07 19.39
C GLY A 311 13.99 -9.71 20.57
N LEU A 312 15.25 -9.35 20.83
CA LEU A 312 16.03 -9.84 21.97
C LEU A 312 15.38 -9.45 23.31
N LEU A 313 14.89 -8.22 23.43
CA LEU A 313 14.17 -7.75 24.62
C LEU A 313 12.88 -8.55 24.83
N ALA A 314 12.08 -8.73 23.79
CA ALA A 314 10.82 -9.46 23.86
C ALA A 314 11.03 -10.96 24.17
N VAL A 315 12.03 -11.61 23.56
CA VAL A 315 12.37 -13.02 23.84
C VAL A 315 12.84 -13.21 25.29
N ARG A 316 13.74 -12.33 25.76
CA ARG A 316 14.21 -12.39 27.16
C ARG A 316 13.05 -12.22 28.15
N ALA A 317 12.19 -11.24 27.91
CA ALA A 317 11.02 -11.02 28.74
C ALA A 317 10.02 -12.19 28.66
N LEU A 318 9.80 -12.77 27.50
CA LEU A 318 8.89 -13.91 27.29
C LEU A 318 9.32 -15.15 28.09
N ARG A 319 10.64 -15.39 28.27
CA ARG A 319 11.15 -16.55 29.01
C ARG A 319 10.74 -16.57 30.48
N VAL A 320 10.51 -15.39 31.07
CA VAL A 320 10.12 -15.24 32.47
C VAL A 320 8.66 -14.81 32.66
N ALA A 321 8.01 -14.41 31.57
CA ALA A 321 6.64 -13.91 31.59
C ALA A 321 5.61 -15.01 31.81
N THR A 322 4.58 -14.73 32.60
CA THR A 322 3.41 -15.58 32.82
C THR A 322 2.12 -14.80 32.60
N GLY A 323 1.00 -15.52 32.40
CA GLY A 323 -0.33 -14.91 32.30
C GLY A 323 -0.42 -13.81 31.23
N VAL A 324 -0.95 -12.66 31.60
CA VAL A 324 -1.17 -11.49 30.73
C VAL A 324 0.13 -10.98 30.11
N GLU A 325 1.22 -10.97 30.87
CA GLU A 325 2.50 -10.47 30.37
C GLU A 325 3.08 -11.37 29.27
N ARG A 326 2.88 -12.68 29.36
CA ARG A 326 3.27 -13.62 28.30
C ARG A 326 2.55 -13.31 26.98
N VAL A 327 1.27 -12.95 27.04
CA VAL A 327 0.50 -12.54 25.85
C VAL A 327 1.05 -11.23 25.27
N ARG A 328 1.38 -10.23 26.12
CA ARG A 328 1.98 -8.97 25.67
C ARG A 328 3.31 -9.19 24.97
N GLN A 329 4.20 -9.99 25.58
CA GLN A 329 5.50 -10.32 24.97
C GLN A 329 5.32 -11.12 23.68
N GLY A 330 4.35 -12.03 23.60
CA GLY A 330 3.96 -12.71 22.37
C GLY A 330 3.52 -11.72 21.28
N GLY A 331 2.67 -10.74 21.62
CA GLY A 331 2.23 -9.68 20.70
C GLY A 331 3.40 -8.81 20.20
N ARG A 332 4.35 -8.46 21.07
CA ARG A 332 5.59 -7.75 20.69
C ARG A 332 6.42 -8.55 19.69
N LEU A 333 6.56 -9.87 19.93
CA LEU A 333 7.24 -10.78 19.02
C LEU A 333 6.53 -10.90 17.67
N VAL A 334 5.20 -10.90 17.62
CA VAL A 334 4.46 -10.88 16.34
C VAL A 334 4.86 -9.68 15.50
N LEU A 335 4.96 -8.47 16.09
CA LEU A 335 5.38 -7.28 15.37
C LEU A 335 6.84 -7.40 14.87
N VAL A 336 7.73 -7.94 15.69
CA VAL A 336 9.14 -8.14 15.29
C VAL A 336 9.27 -9.18 14.19
N VAL A 337 8.61 -10.34 14.35
CA VAL A 337 8.68 -11.44 13.39
C VAL A 337 8.04 -11.06 12.07
N GLY A 338 6.87 -10.39 12.11
CA GLY A 338 6.20 -9.88 10.91
C GLY A 338 7.11 -8.94 10.11
N ALA A 339 7.73 -7.97 10.77
CA ALA A 339 8.67 -7.05 10.12
C ALA A 339 9.94 -7.75 9.60
N ALA A 340 10.53 -8.64 10.40
CA ALA A 340 11.73 -9.37 10.01
C ALA A 340 11.49 -10.26 8.78
N LEU A 341 10.40 -11.02 8.77
CA LEU A 341 10.03 -11.87 7.64
C LEU A 341 9.72 -11.05 6.38
N SER A 342 9.01 -9.91 6.51
CA SER A 342 8.76 -9.00 5.39
C SER A 342 10.06 -8.43 4.81
N LEU A 343 10.98 -7.98 5.67
CA LEU A 343 12.26 -7.44 5.26
C LEU A 343 13.15 -8.52 4.59
N ILE A 344 13.20 -9.72 5.16
CA ILE A 344 13.96 -10.85 4.61
C ILE A 344 13.36 -11.28 3.27
N ALA A 345 12.04 -11.43 3.18
CA ALA A 345 11.36 -11.81 1.94
C ALA A 345 11.64 -10.80 0.82
N TYR A 346 11.53 -9.50 1.11
CA TYR A 346 11.85 -8.47 0.14
C TYR A 346 13.33 -8.44 -0.23
N ALA A 347 14.24 -8.40 0.74
CA ALA A 347 15.69 -8.36 0.49
C ALA A 347 16.22 -9.63 -0.21
N SER A 348 15.51 -10.76 -0.13
CA SER A 348 15.86 -11.98 -0.88
C SER A 348 15.32 -11.98 -2.32
N SER A 349 14.39 -11.08 -2.66
CA SER A 349 13.81 -11.00 -4.00
C SER A 349 14.75 -10.31 -5.00
N SER A 350 14.64 -10.66 -6.29
CA SER A 350 15.35 -9.94 -7.36
C SER A 350 14.86 -8.51 -7.54
N ALA A 351 13.61 -8.22 -7.18
CA ALA A 351 13.02 -6.88 -7.24
C ALA A 351 13.77 -5.88 -6.35
N ALA A 352 14.25 -6.30 -5.18
CA ALA A 352 15.02 -5.45 -4.29
C ALA A 352 16.35 -4.97 -4.91
N GLY A 353 16.97 -5.79 -5.75
CA GLY A 353 18.23 -5.42 -6.43
C GLY A 353 18.01 -4.72 -7.78
N ASN A 354 16.99 -5.14 -8.54
CA ASN A 354 16.80 -4.63 -9.90
C ASN A 354 15.96 -3.35 -9.95
N THR A 355 14.95 -3.23 -9.08
CA THR A 355 13.97 -2.12 -9.10
C THR A 355 13.66 -1.61 -7.68
N PRO A 356 14.69 -1.24 -6.87
CA PRO A 356 14.46 -0.85 -5.47
C PRO A 356 13.58 0.40 -5.33
N VAL A 357 13.65 1.32 -6.30
CA VAL A 357 12.83 2.54 -6.31
C VAL A 357 11.35 2.20 -6.38
N GLU A 358 10.95 1.33 -7.28
CA GLU A 358 9.55 0.94 -7.47
C GLU A 358 9.09 -0.05 -6.40
N SER A 359 9.90 -1.08 -6.14
CA SER A 359 9.52 -2.22 -5.31
C SER A 359 9.62 -1.97 -3.80
N SER A 360 10.26 -0.88 -3.35
CA SER A 360 10.29 -0.48 -1.91
C SER A 360 8.88 -0.35 -1.30
N ARG A 361 7.85 -0.16 -2.14
CA ARG A 361 6.44 -0.19 -1.72
C ARG A 361 6.05 -1.48 -1.00
N TYR A 362 6.71 -2.60 -1.29
CA TYR A 362 6.46 -3.89 -0.62
C TYR A 362 6.83 -3.89 0.86
N LEU A 363 7.62 -2.92 1.32
CA LEU A 363 7.98 -2.73 2.74
C LEU A 363 7.03 -1.82 3.51
N SER A 364 5.96 -1.30 2.91
CA SER A 364 4.99 -0.43 3.64
C SER A 364 4.31 -1.13 4.82
N CYS A 365 4.24 -2.48 4.83
CA CYS A 365 3.77 -3.26 5.98
C CYS A 365 4.66 -3.11 7.23
N LEU A 366 5.92 -2.66 7.10
CA LEU A 366 6.78 -2.35 8.26
C LEU A 366 6.21 -1.26 9.16
N LEU A 367 5.31 -0.41 8.65
CA LEU A 367 4.62 0.62 9.46
C LEU A 367 3.81 0.01 10.60
N ILE A 368 3.32 -1.24 10.47
CA ILE A 368 2.66 -2.01 11.51
C ILE A 368 3.57 -2.20 12.74
N SER A 369 4.88 -2.33 12.50
CA SER A 369 5.89 -2.63 13.50
C SER A 369 6.61 -1.39 14.07
N PHE A 370 6.21 -0.18 13.71
CA PHE A 370 6.81 1.04 14.25
C PHE A 370 6.85 1.07 15.80
N PRO A 371 5.81 0.66 16.53
CA PRO A 371 5.91 0.59 17.99
C PRO A 371 7.03 -0.33 18.50
N ALA A 372 7.29 -1.45 17.78
CA ALA A 372 8.38 -2.36 18.12
C ALA A 372 9.75 -1.75 17.83
N LEU A 373 9.90 -1.03 16.71
CA LEU A 373 11.13 -0.33 16.34
C LEU A 373 11.46 0.80 17.32
N LEU A 374 10.46 1.51 17.81
CA LEU A 374 10.64 2.61 18.78
C LEU A 374 10.90 2.11 20.21
N TRP A 375 10.44 0.89 20.55
CA TRP A 375 10.49 0.37 21.91
C TRP A 375 11.88 0.34 22.54
N PRO A 376 12.96 -0.10 21.87
CA PRO A 376 14.32 -0.06 22.43
C PRO A 376 14.77 1.34 22.83
N LEU A 377 14.44 2.35 22.02
CA LEU A 377 14.78 3.74 22.27
C LEU A 377 13.94 4.31 23.41
N TRP A 378 12.65 3.98 23.44
CA TRP A 378 11.71 4.44 24.47
C TRP A 378 12.02 3.87 25.85
N SER A 379 12.45 2.60 25.91
CA SER A 379 12.77 1.89 27.17
C SER A 379 14.20 2.10 27.64
N ALA A 380 15.04 2.84 26.89
CA ALA A 380 16.43 3.08 27.24
C ALA A 380 16.55 3.89 28.55
N ALA A 381 17.40 3.40 29.45
CA ALA A 381 17.63 3.99 30.76
C ALA A 381 19.12 4.24 31.02
N GLY A 382 19.46 4.96 32.08
CA GLY A 382 20.82 5.23 32.50
C GLY A 382 21.64 5.94 31.40
N ARG A 383 22.82 5.41 31.11
CA ARG A 383 23.76 5.99 30.10
C ARG A 383 23.23 5.95 28.67
N LEU A 384 22.31 5.04 28.37
CA LEU A 384 21.72 4.88 27.01
C LEU A 384 20.57 5.86 26.77
N ARG A 385 20.03 6.53 27.78
CA ARG A 385 18.88 7.43 27.63
C ARG A 385 19.16 8.62 26.69
N ARG A 386 20.33 9.29 26.86
CA ARG A 386 20.67 10.45 26.01
C ARG A 386 20.84 10.07 24.53
N PRO A 387 21.64 9.04 24.16
CA PRO A 387 21.73 8.64 22.74
C PRO A 387 20.40 8.14 22.18
N ALA A 388 19.54 7.44 22.98
CA ALA A 388 18.22 7.03 22.53
C ALA A 388 17.29 8.22 22.22
N LEU A 389 17.30 9.26 23.07
CA LEU A 389 16.56 10.51 22.82
C LEU A 389 17.11 11.23 21.57
N GLY A 390 18.43 11.24 21.36
CA GLY A 390 19.04 11.78 20.14
C GLY A 390 18.58 11.04 18.89
N LEU A 391 18.51 9.70 18.91
CA LEU A 391 18.01 8.90 17.80
C LEU A 391 16.50 9.12 17.56
N LEU A 392 15.69 9.24 18.61
CA LEU A 392 14.27 9.59 18.47
C LEU A 392 14.08 10.98 17.86
N ALA A 393 14.87 11.96 18.30
CA ALA A 393 14.85 13.31 17.72
C ALA A 393 15.29 13.30 16.25
N GLY A 394 16.35 12.56 15.92
CA GLY A 394 16.80 12.35 14.53
C GLY A 394 15.75 11.70 13.65
N LEU A 395 15.02 10.72 14.19
CA LEU A 395 13.91 10.07 13.50
C LEU A 395 12.76 11.05 13.20
N VAL A 396 12.33 11.82 14.19
CA VAL A 396 11.31 12.87 14.02
C VAL A 396 11.77 13.90 12.99
N ALA A 397 13.02 14.39 13.11
CA ALA A 397 13.58 15.36 12.18
C ALA A 397 13.63 14.82 10.73
N SER A 398 14.07 13.59 10.54
CA SER A 398 14.11 12.94 9.21
C SER A 398 12.73 12.84 8.58
N MET A 399 11.72 12.41 9.37
CA MET A 399 10.33 12.32 8.90
C MET A 399 9.73 13.70 8.59
N LEU A 400 10.03 14.72 9.41
CA LEU A 400 9.60 16.10 9.15
C LEU A 400 10.21 16.65 7.86
N VAL A 401 11.51 16.44 7.64
CA VAL A 401 12.18 16.87 6.41
C VAL A 401 11.57 16.17 5.19
N ALA A 402 11.38 14.85 5.24
CA ALA A 402 10.77 14.10 4.14
C ALA A 402 9.33 14.56 3.84
N THR A 403 8.54 14.86 4.88
CA THR A 403 7.20 15.43 4.73
C THR A 403 7.25 16.84 4.15
N GLY A 404 8.17 17.69 4.63
CA GLY A 404 8.37 19.06 4.10
C GLY A 404 8.79 19.05 2.63
N GLN A 405 9.69 18.16 2.24
CA GLN A 405 10.10 17.98 0.84
C GLN A 405 8.92 17.64 -0.07
N LEU A 406 7.99 16.81 0.38
CA LEU A 406 6.78 16.52 -0.37
C LEU A 406 5.86 17.75 -0.49
N VAL A 407 5.63 18.48 0.61
CA VAL A 407 4.77 19.66 0.61
C VAL A 407 5.30 20.74 -0.34
N VAL A 408 6.62 20.97 -0.34
CA VAL A 408 7.27 21.92 -1.27
C VAL A 408 7.04 21.53 -2.74
N ARG A 409 6.94 20.24 -3.03
CA ARG A 409 6.74 19.72 -4.40
C ARG A 409 5.28 19.46 -4.78
N ALA A 410 4.37 19.60 -3.84
CA ALA A 410 2.95 19.38 -4.12
C ALA A 410 2.43 20.19 -5.34
N PRO A 411 2.83 21.45 -5.57
CA PRO A 411 2.41 22.18 -6.77
C PRO A 411 2.89 21.56 -8.08
N GLU A 412 4.13 21.02 -8.13
CA GLU A 412 4.65 20.32 -9.31
C GLU A 412 3.83 19.04 -9.58
N ALA A 413 3.56 18.27 -8.54
CA ALA A 413 2.75 17.05 -8.64
C ALA A 413 1.29 17.35 -9.06
N ALA A 414 0.70 18.44 -8.57
CA ALA A 414 -0.63 18.90 -8.97
C ALA A 414 -0.67 19.32 -10.45
N GLY A 415 0.38 19.93 -10.97
CA GLY A 415 0.51 20.32 -12.38
C GLY A 415 0.36 19.14 -13.36
N VAL A 416 0.68 17.91 -12.95
CA VAL A 416 0.45 16.71 -13.76
C VAL A 416 -1.04 16.47 -14.01
N ALA A 417 -1.90 16.77 -13.03
CA ALA A 417 -3.34 16.64 -13.19
C ALA A 417 -3.90 17.72 -14.13
N ASP A 418 -3.38 18.97 -14.05
CA ASP A 418 -3.74 20.05 -14.99
C ASP A 418 -3.37 19.68 -16.42
N GLN A 419 -2.14 19.19 -16.64
CA GLN A 419 -1.68 18.75 -17.94
C GLN A 419 -2.59 17.68 -18.57
N ARG A 420 -3.10 16.74 -17.78
CA ARG A 420 -4.05 15.72 -18.25
C ARG A 420 -5.42 16.32 -18.60
N ARG A 421 -5.89 17.28 -17.83
CA ARG A 421 -7.14 18.02 -18.13
C ARG A 421 -7.01 18.78 -19.45
N ASP A 422 -5.88 19.45 -19.67
CA ASP A 422 -5.60 20.16 -20.91
C ASP A 422 -5.55 19.22 -22.12
N LEU A 423 -4.94 18.02 -21.95
CA LEU A 423 -4.96 16.99 -22.98
C LEU A 423 -6.39 16.56 -23.32
N VAL A 424 -7.25 16.29 -22.33
CA VAL A 424 -8.66 15.93 -22.57
C VAL A 424 -9.39 17.03 -23.32
N VAL A 425 -9.21 18.30 -22.94
CA VAL A 425 -9.81 19.43 -23.66
C VAL A 425 -9.32 19.52 -25.10
N ALA A 426 -8.05 19.24 -25.34
CA ALA A 426 -7.50 19.22 -26.70
C ALA A 426 -8.09 18.07 -27.55
N LEU A 427 -8.18 16.87 -27.00
CA LEU A 427 -8.79 15.70 -27.67
C LEU A 427 -10.26 15.96 -28.03
N ASP A 428 -11.01 16.60 -27.12
CA ASP A 428 -12.40 17.00 -27.38
C ASP A 428 -12.53 17.99 -28.54
N ARG A 429 -11.67 19.00 -28.57
CA ARG A 429 -11.64 20.00 -29.68
C ARG A 429 -11.27 19.37 -31.02
N LEU A 430 -10.44 18.33 -30.99
CA LEU A 430 -10.02 17.59 -32.21
C LEU A 430 -11.03 16.52 -32.60
N GLY A 431 -12.10 16.30 -31.85
CA GLY A 431 -13.12 15.29 -32.12
C GLY A 431 -12.60 13.85 -31.98
N VAL A 432 -11.58 13.64 -31.15
CA VAL A 432 -11.01 12.32 -30.85
C VAL A 432 -11.86 11.65 -29.79
N ASP A 433 -12.31 10.42 -30.04
CA ASP A 433 -13.04 9.58 -29.10
C ASP A 433 -12.37 8.22 -28.89
N ARG A 434 -11.62 7.74 -29.88
CA ARG A 434 -10.88 6.46 -29.88
C ARG A 434 -9.46 6.69 -30.33
N PHE A 435 -8.48 6.17 -29.54
CA PHE A 435 -7.08 6.40 -29.86
C PHE A 435 -6.16 5.28 -29.37
N TYR A 436 -4.98 5.18 -29.95
CA TYR A 436 -3.87 4.40 -29.46
C TYR A 436 -2.93 5.29 -28.64
N GLY A 437 -2.40 4.74 -27.55
CA GLY A 437 -1.47 5.45 -26.69
C GLY A 437 -0.55 4.51 -25.91
N GLU A 438 0.27 5.08 -25.04
CA GLU A 438 1.10 4.30 -24.12
C GLU A 438 0.32 3.88 -22.86
N TYR A 439 0.86 2.90 -22.13
CA TYR A 439 0.23 2.34 -20.92
C TYR A 439 -0.12 3.39 -19.87
N TRP A 440 0.81 4.33 -19.56
CA TRP A 440 0.61 5.30 -18.49
C TRP A 440 -0.40 6.41 -18.84
N THR A 441 -0.72 6.58 -20.10
CA THR A 441 -1.71 7.55 -20.61
C THR A 441 -3.10 6.95 -20.75
N CYS A 442 -3.22 5.75 -21.31
CA CYS A 442 -4.49 5.16 -21.75
C CYS A 442 -5.55 5.09 -20.65
N ASN A 443 -5.32 4.33 -19.58
CA ASN A 443 -6.32 4.13 -18.53
C ASN A 443 -6.64 5.44 -17.79
N ASN A 444 -5.65 6.33 -17.65
CA ASN A 444 -5.87 7.64 -17.04
C ASN A 444 -6.92 8.47 -17.78
N ILE A 445 -6.78 8.60 -19.10
CA ILE A 445 -7.70 9.40 -19.93
C ILE A 445 -9.06 8.71 -19.98
N THR A 446 -9.10 7.39 -20.12
CA THR A 446 -10.35 6.63 -20.16
C THR A 446 -11.13 6.77 -18.85
N PHE A 447 -10.47 6.67 -17.69
CA PHE A 447 -11.12 6.86 -16.39
C PHE A 447 -11.56 8.32 -16.16
N LEU A 448 -10.67 9.28 -16.43
CA LEU A 448 -10.94 10.71 -16.25
C LEU A 448 -12.16 11.17 -17.07
N THR A 449 -12.33 10.62 -18.26
CA THR A 449 -13.44 10.92 -19.17
C THR A 449 -14.64 9.98 -19.01
N ARG A 450 -14.64 9.10 -18.01
CA ARG A 450 -15.72 8.14 -17.73
C ARG A 450 -16.05 7.30 -18.96
N GLU A 451 -15.01 6.74 -19.60
CA GLU A 451 -15.11 5.90 -20.81
C GLU A 451 -15.63 6.63 -22.08
N ARG A 452 -15.72 7.96 -22.08
CA ARG A 452 -16.07 8.74 -23.26
C ARG A 452 -14.94 8.68 -24.29
N LEU A 453 -13.71 8.90 -23.83
CA LEU A 453 -12.49 8.65 -24.61
C LEU A 453 -11.95 7.27 -24.25
N VAL A 454 -11.76 6.42 -25.25
CA VAL A 454 -11.25 5.06 -25.04
C VAL A 454 -9.92 4.89 -25.74
N CYS A 455 -8.95 4.33 -25.02
CA CYS A 455 -7.59 4.12 -25.46
C CYS A 455 -7.23 2.64 -25.47
N ALA A 456 -6.45 2.23 -26.48
CA ALA A 456 -5.77 0.94 -26.52
C ALA A 456 -4.25 1.13 -26.49
N VAL A 457 -3.57 0.27 -25.73
CA VAL A 457 -2.13 0.41 -25.47
C VAL A 457 -1.30 -0.16 -26.63
N ILE A 458 -0.29 0.61 -27.07
CA ILE A 458 0.73 0.16 -28.02
C ILE A 458 2.13 0.31 -27.40
N ARG A 459 3.10 -0.47 -27.91
CA ARG A 459 4.49 -0.46 -27.49
C ARG A 459 5.38 0.22 -28.54
N ASP A 460 6.65 0.43 -28.22
CA ASP A 460 7.64 1.09 -29.09
C ASP A 460 7.84 0.38 -30.43
N ASP A 461 7.60 -0.93 -30.50
CA ASP A 461 7.62 -1.76 -31.69
C ASP A 461 6.30 -1.74 -32.49
N LEU A 462 5.35 -0.89 -32.10
CA LEU A 462 3.99 -0.76 -32.65
C LEU A 462 3.12 -2.00 -32.44
N GLU A 463 3.56 -2.97 -31.70
CA GLU A 463 2.75 -4.13 -31.34
C GLU A 463 1.75 -3.79 -30.19
N ALA A 464 0.85 -4.74 -29.95
CA ALA A 464 -0.12 -4.64 -28.87
C ALA A 464 0.60 -4.52 -27.52
N GLY A 465 0.31 -3.46 -26.77
CA GLY A 465 0.75 -3.30 -25.38
C GLY A 465 -0.16 -4.02 -24.39
N TRP A 466 0.07 -3.78 -23.12
CA TRP A 466 -0.68 -4.43 -22.06
C TRP A 466 -1.98 -3.68 -21.72
N ASP A 467 -3.08 -4.06 -22.37
CA ASP A 467 -4.41 -3.57 -21.99
C ASP A 467 -4.92 -4.32 -20.76
N ARG A 468 -5.20 -3.59 -19.70
CA ARG A 468 -5.80 -4.13 -18.48
C ARG A 468 -7.22 -4.64 -18.72
N TYR A 469 -7.97 -3.99 -19.60
CA TYR A 469 -9.35 -4.32 -19.97
C TYR A 469 -9.47 -4.48 -21.48
N LEU A 470 -9.35 -5.70 -21.96
CA LEU A 470 -9.31 -6.04 -23.39
C LEU A 470 -10.44 -5.46 -24.26
N PRO A 471 -11.69 -5.32 -23.76
CA PRO A 471 -12.76 -4.71 -24.58
C PRO A 471 -12.44 -3.32 -25.14
N TYR A 472 -11.58 -2.53 -24.48
CA TYR A 472 -11.17 -1.23 -25.01
C TYR A 472 -10.34 -1.36 -26.29
N ARG A 473 -9.46 -2.38 -26.37
CA ARG A 473 -8.72 -2.68 -27.61
C ARG A 473 -9.65 -3.00 -28.76
N ASP A 474 -10.66 -3.82 -28.51
CA ASP A 474 -11.65 -4.19 -29.53
C ASP A 474 -12.45 -2.97 -29.99
N GLU A 475 -12.74 -2.04 -29.08
CA GLU A 475 -13.47 -0.81 -29.37
C GLU A 475 -12.64 0.15 -30.23
N VAL A 476 -11.38 0.40 -29.87
CA VAL A 476 -10.45 1.21 -30.66
C VAL A 476 -10.17 0.54 -32.01
N GLY A 477 -10.01 -0.79 -32.02
CA GLY A 477 -9.80 -1.56 -33.23
C GLY A 477 -10.96 -1.50 -34.24
N ARG A 478 -12.19 -1.23 -33.79
CA ARG A 478 -13.37 -1.03 -34.68
C ARG A 478 -13.54 0.41 -35.15
N ALA A 479 -12.81 1.37 -34.56
CA ALA A 479 -12.92 2.77 -34.97
C ALA A 479 -12.47 2.98 -36.42
N GLY A 480 -13.23 3.78 -37.14
CA GLY A 480 -12.91 4.05 -38.57
C GLY A 480 -11.63 4.85 -38.75
N ARG A 481 -11.30 5.73 -37.78
CA ARG A 481 -10.11 6.60 -37.80
C ARG A 481 -9.61 6.81 -36.38
N PRO A 482 -8.96 5.82 -35.74
CA PRO A 482 -8.39 6.02 -34.43
C PRO A 482 -7.24 7.02 -34.49
N ALA A 483 -7.16 7.93 -33.52
CA ALA A 483 -6.02 8.81 -33.35
C ALA A 483 -4.85 8.10 -32.67
N TYR A 484 -3.68 8.77 -32.62
CA TYR A 484 -2.53 8.34 -31.82
C TYR A 484 -2.16 9.48 -30.88
N VAL A 485 -2.07 9.20 -29.58
CA VAL A 485 -1.80 10.20 -28.53
C VAL A 485 -0.65 9.69 -27.69
N LEU A 486 0.51 10.30 -27.82
CA LEU A 486 1.77 9.79 -27.31
C LEU A 486 2.55 10.89 -26.61
N PRO A 487 3.29 10.62 -25.52
CA PRO A 487 4.15 11.62 -24.92
C PRO A 487 5.15 12.16 -25.96
N ALA A 488 5.25 13.47 -26.03
CA ALA A 488 6.08 14.12 -27.05
C ALA A 488 7.56 13.80 -26.87
N GLY A 489 8.25 13.59 -28.00
CA GLY A 489 9.69 13.32 -28.00
C GLY A 489 10.09 11.91 -27.56
N THR A 490 9.14 10.98 -27.41
CA THR A 490 9.44 9.57 -27.06
C THR A 490 9.75 8.75 -28.32
N ALA A 491 10.43 7.61 -28.10
CA ALA A 491 10.70 6.64 -29.17
C ALA A 491 9.40 6.13 -29.81
N LEU A 492 8.36 5.90 -29.00
CA LEU A 492 7.05 5.48 -29.47
C LEU A 492 6.41 6.53 -30.38
N SER A 493 6.48 7.83 -30.03
CA SER A 493 5.96 8.91 -30.91
C SER A 493 6.70 8.94 -32.25
N ALA A 494 8.02 8.79 -32.23
CA ALA A 494 8.83 8.74 -33.46
C ALA A 494 8.50 7.49 -34.32
N SER A 495 8.32 6.32 -33.69
CA SER A 495 7.94 5.08 -34.40
C SER A 495 6.58 5.22 -35.07
N VAL A 496 5.59 5.79 -34.37
CA VAL A 496 4.25 6.04 -34.95
C VAL A 496 4.31 7.05 -36.08
N ALA A 497 5.04 8.16 -35.92
CA ALA A 497 5.21 9.15 -37.00
C ALA A 497 5.82 8.54 -38.26
N GLY A 498 6.87 7.71 -38.11
CA GLY A 498 7.50 7.00 -39.25
C GLY A 498 6.54 6.02 -39.93
N HIS A 499 5.78 5.25 -39.16
CA HIS A 499 4.79 4.30 -39.69
C HIS A 499 3.67 5.02 -40.47
N LEU A 500 3.14 6.11 -39.91
CA LEU A 500 2.11 6.92 -40.56
C LEU A 500 2.61 7.59 -41.86
N ALA A 501 3.84 8.09 -41.87
CA ALA A 501 4.47 8.65 -43.07
C ALA A 501 4.62 7.59 -44.19
N GLY A 502 5.00 6.37 -43.82
CA GLY A 502 5.13 5.23 -44.75
C GLY A 502 3.80 4.72 -45.31
N ALA A 503 2.68 4.96 -44.63
CA ALA A 503 1.35 4.53 -45.03
C ALA A 503 0.75 5.37 -46.19
N GLY A 504 1.33 6.53 -46.54
CA GLY A 504 0.86 7.39 -47.63
C GLY A 504 -0.50 8.05 -47.39
N VAL A 505 -0.99 8.05 -46.12
CA VAL A 505 -2.24 8.67 -45.71
C VAL A 505 -1.95 10.07 -45.18
N PRO A 506 -2.73 11.11 -45.57
CA PRO A 506 -2.58 12.45 -44.98
C PRO A 506 -2.78 12.39 -43.46
N VAL A 507 -1.87 13.00 -42.70
CA VAL A 507 -1.90 13.03 -41.23
C VAL A 507 -1.82 14.46 -40.74
N THR A 508 -2.77 14.88 -39.90
CA THR A 508 -2.66 16.11 -39.15
C THR A 508 -1.94 15.82 -37.85
N ALA A 509 -0.82 16.49 -37.62
CA ALA A 509 -0.04 16.33 -36.38
C ALA A 509 -0.08 17.64 -35.58
N THR A 510 -0.25 17.53 -34.27
CA THR A 510 -0.18 18.68 -33.33
C THR A 510 0.42 18.23 -32.00
N THR A 511 1.11 19.14 -31.30
CA THR A 511 1.65 18.86 -29.97
C THR A 511 0.92 19.74 -28.96
N VAL A 512 0.25 19.12 -28.00
CA VAL A 512 -0.51 19.83 -26.95
C VAL A 512 -0.29 19.15 -25.60
N ALA A 513 -0.12 19.94 -24.55
CA ALA A 513 0.02 19.44 -23.17
C ALA A 513 1.12 18.37 -23.00
N GLY A 514 2.22 18.47 -23.79
CA GLY A 514 3.32 17.51 -23.76
C GLY A 514 3.05 16.18 -24.48
N TYR A 515 2.00 16.12 -25.33
CA TYR A 515 1.65 14.96 -26.14
C TYR A 515 1.63 15.30 -27.62
N ASP A 516 2.19 14.42 -28.44
CA ASP A 516 2.03 14.43 -29.89
C ASP A 516 0.73 13.70 -30.24
N ILE A 517 -0.13 14.37 -30.98
CA ILE A 517 -1.44 13.87 -31.43
C ILE A 517 -1.41 13.75 -32.93
N TYR A 518 -1.57 12.54 -33.46
CA TYR A 518 -1.63 12.26 -34.87
C TYR A 518 -3.05 11.85 -35.28
N LEU A 519 -3.60 12.55 -36.28
CA LEU A 519 -4.94 12.35 -36.82
C LEU A 519 -4.84 11.93 -38.30
N PRO A 520 -4.82 10.64 -38.60
CA PRO A 520 -4.80 10.19 -40.00
C PRO A 520 -6.17 10.43 -40.68
N ALA A 521 -6.15 10.85 -41.94
CA ALA A 521 -7.38 11.09 -42.71
C ALA A 521 -8.15 9.79 -43.02
N ALA A 522 -7.48 8.65 -43.01
CA ALA A 522 -8.05 7.31 -43.16
C ALA A 522 -7.42 6.37 -42.12
N ARG A 523 -8.06 5.23 -41.90
CA ARG A 523 -7.52 4.20 -40.99
C ARG A 523 -6.15 3.73 -41.49
N VAL A 524 -5.19 3.69 -40.56
CA VAL A 524 -3.88 3.08 -40.75
C VAL A 524 -3.79 1.90 -39.79
N ASP A 525 -3.61 0.69 -40.32
CA ASP A 525 -3.50 -0.49 -39.48
C ASP A 525 -2.09 -0.60 -38.89
N LEU A 526 -2.00 -0.86 -37.60
CA LEU A 526 -0.75 -1.17 -36.92
C LEU A 526 -0.43 -2.67 -37.05
N PRO A 527 0.84 -3.07 -36.99
CA PRO A 527 1.26 -4.49 -37.01
C PRO A 527 0.96 -5.16 -35.63
N LEU A 528 -0.27 -4.99 -35.14
CA LEU A 528 -0.72 -5.53 -33.84
C LEU A 528 -0.74 -7.06 -33.89
N ARG A 529 0.30 -7.73 -33.43
CA ARG A 529 0.39 -9.18 -33.21
C ARG A 529 0.06 -9.59 -31.79
#